data_fb88bed0a0115750dfeb536ef658ba54
#
_entry.id   fb88bed0a0115750dfeb536ef658ba54
#
_cell.length_a   1.000
_cell.length_b   1.000
_cell.length_c   1.000
_cell.angle_alpha   90.00
_cell.angle_beta   90.00
_cell.angle_gamma   90.00
#
_symmetry.space_group_name_H-M   'P 1'
#
loop_
_entity.id
_entity.type
_entity.pdbx_description
1 polymer ?
#
loop_
_entity_poly.entity_id
_entity_poly.type
_entity_poly.pdbx_seq_one_letter_code
_entity_poly.pdbx_strand_id
1 'polypeptide(L)'
;MSNITQVVKNEKNMTTLNRGVMASGLDQILSGTGPFTVFAPSDLAFGKLETGKVEDLLKPENKLKLTDLLNHHVVSGKVNFKDLKDGEKLKALNGKELSVKIIDGKVSVDGAIIQNRDVETSNGVIHSLDTVLKN
;
A
#
# COMPACT_ATOMS: atom_id res chain seq x y z
N MET A 1 10.52 17.82 2.77
CA MET A 1 10.27 16.37 2.68
C MET A 1 9.04 16.13 1.81
N SER A 2 9.12 15.14 0.92
CA SER A 2 8.03 14.84 0.01
C SER A 2 6.89 14.11 0.72
N ASN A 3 5.66 14.29 0.22
CA ASN A 3 4.52 13.54 0.76
C ASN A 3 4.46 12.13 0.12
N ILE A 4 3.53 11.30 0.58
CA ILE A 4 3.41 9.90 0.13
C ILE A 4 3.25 9.84 -1.40
N THR A 5 2.38 10.67 -1.97
CA THR A 5 2.14 10.67 -3.42
C THR A 5 3.43 10.97 -4.20
N GLN A 6 4.20 11.94 -3.74
CA GLN A 6 5.44 12.32 -4.39
C GLN A 6 6.50 11.21 -4.30
N VAL A 7 6.59 10.54 -3.16
CA VAL A 7 7.53 9.43 -2.98
C VAL A 7 7.17 8.27 -3.90
N VAL A 8 5.90 7.88 -3.94
CA VAL A 8 5.45 6.79 -4.81
C VAL A 8 5.73 7.13 -6.28
N LYS A 9 5.46 8.36 -6.67
CA LYS A 9 5.69 8.82 -8.04
C LYS A 9 7.15 8.71 -8.46
N ASN A 10 8.08 8.92 -7.52
CA ASN A 10 9.52 8.94 -7.81
C ASN A 10 10.21 7.60 -7.58
N GLU A 11 9.52 6.60 -7.04
CA GLU A 11 10.11 5.29 -6.81
C GLU A 11 10.07 4.43 -8.07
N LYS A 12 11.25 3.91 -8.46
CA LYS A 12 11.38 3.14 -9.69
C LYS A 12 10.63 1.82 -9.65
N ASN A 13 10.48 1.23 -8.47
CA ASN A 13 9.83 -0.07 -8.31
C ASN A 13 8.38 0.03 -7.88
N MET A 14 7.79 1.22 -7.96
CA MET A 14 6.39 1.46 -7.60
C MET A 14 5.59 2.11 -8.74
N THR A 15 5.99 1.86 -9.98
CA THR A 15 5.35 2.50 -11.14
C THR A 15 3.90 2.04 -11.33
N THR A 16 3.63 0.76 -11.07
CA THR A 16 2.27 0.22 -11.18
C THR A 16 1.37 0.81 -10.10
N LEU A 17 1.88 0.89 -8.87
CA LEU A 17 1.13 1.51 -7.78
C LEU A 17 0.83 2.97 -8.09
N ASN A 18 1.80 3.70 -8.63
CA ASN A 18 1.59 5.09 -9.01
C ASN A 18 0.48 5.24 -10.05
N ARG A 19 0.46 4.38 -11.06
CA ARG A 19 -0.61 4.36 -12.06
C ARG A 19 -1.97 4.16 -11.40
N GLY A 20 -2.05 3.22 -10.46
CA GLY A 20 -3.29 2.95 -9.74
C GLY A 20 -3.72 4.12 -8.87
N VAL A 21 -2.79 4.72 -8.16
CA VAL A 21 -3.06 5.88 -7.30
C VAL A 21 -3.63 7.03 -8.13
N MET A 22 -3.02 7.31 -9.28
CA MET A 22 -3.49 8.39 -10.15
C MET A 22 -4.84 8.07 -10.78
N ALA A 23 -5.03 6.83 -11.24
CA ALA A 23 -6.27 6.41 -11.89
C ALA A 23 -7.46 6.41 -10.93
N SER A 24 -7.23 6.12 -9.64
CA SER A 24 -8.29 6.07 -8.62
C SER A 24 -8.58 7.43 -7.99
N GLY A 25 -7.71 8.41 -8.18
CA GLY A 25 -7.81 9.70 -7.50
C GLY A 25 -7.30 9.67 -6.06
N LEU A 26 -6.71 8.56 -5.64
CA LEU A 26 -6.20 8.41 -4.28
C LEU A 26 -5.03 9.37 -3.99
N ASP A 27 -4.38 9.86 -5.03
CA ASP A 27 -3.31 10.85 -4.90
C ASP A 27 -3.76 12.09 -4.11
N GLN A 28 -5.01 12.50 -4.26
CA GLN A 28 -5.55 13.64 -3.52
C GLN A 28 -5.65 13.33 -2.03
N ILE A 29 -6.09 12.13 -1.68
CA ILE A 29 -6.18 11.71 -0.28
C ILE A 29 -4.79 11.58 0.34
N LEU A 30 -3.86 10.95 -0.37
CA LEU A 30 -2.51 10.72 0.11
C LEU A 30 -1.62 11.98 0.10
N SER A 31 -2.11 13.07 -0.51
CA SER A 31 -1.44 14.36 -0.45
C SER A 31 -1.95 15.22 0.73
N GLY A 32 -2.94 14.73 1.45
CA GLY A 32 -3.52 15.44 2.58
C GLY A 32 -2.64 15.43 3.82
N THR A 33 -3.21 15.94 4.92
CA THR A 33 -2.44 16.13 6.16
C THR A 33 -2.04 14.83 6.85
N GLY A 34 -2.76 13.74 6.63
CA GLY A 34 -2.45 12.45 7.24
C GLY A 34 -2.49 12.49 8.76
N PRO A 35 -1.62 11.71 9.45
CA PRO A 35 -0.65 10.80 8.86
C PRO A 35 -1.26 9.53 8.30
N PHE A 36 -0.56 8.91 7.35
CA PHE A 36 -0.99 7.64 6.75
C PHE A 36 0.15 6.64 6.75
N THR A 37 -0.20 5.36 6.79
CA THR A 37 0.74 4.28 6.55
C THR A 37 0.31 3.57 5.28
N VAL A 38 1.21 3.49 4.30
CA VAL A 38 0.93 2.83 3.03
C VAL A 38 1.76 1.55 2.95
N PHE A 39 1.08 0.42 2.82
CA PHE A 39 1.74 -0.84 2.53
C PHE A 39 1.77 -0.99 1.02
N ALA A 40 2.86 -0.53 0.41
CA ALA A 40 2.96 -0.32 -1.02
C ALA A 40 3.47 -1.57 -1.75
N PRO A 41 2.61 -2.26 -2.52
CA PRO A 41 3.09 -3.38 -3.33
C PRO A 41 4.07 -2.87 -4.39
N SER A 42 5.19 -3.55 -4.54
CA SER A 42 6.16 -3.22 -5.56
C SER A 42 5.66 -3.66 -6.93
N ASP A 43 6.38 -3.26 -7.99
CA ASP A 43 6.03 -3.73 -9.35
C ASP A 43 6.13 -5.26 -9.44
N LEU A 44 7.08 -5.87 -8.73
CA LEU A 44 7.18 -7.33 -8.67
C LEU A 44 5.95 -7.95 -8.00
N ALA A 45 5.40 -7.28 -6.97
CA ALA A 45 4.19 -7.75 -6.32
C ALA A 45 3.01 -7.75 -7.28
N PHE A 46 2.84 -6.69 -8.03
CA PHE A 46 1.77 -6.62 -9.04
C PHE A 46 2.00 -7.64 -10.17
N GLY A 47 3.27 -7.95 -10.47
CA GLY A 47 3.61 -8.96 -11.47
C GLY A 47 3.20 -10.37 -11.09
N LYS A 48 2.92 -10.63 -9.81
CA LYS A 48 2.42 -11.93 -9.35
C LYS A 48 0.94 -12.13 -9.60
N LEU A 49 0.23 -11.07 -9.96
CA LEU A 49 -1.19 -11.16 -10.28
C LEU A 49 -1.36 -11.83 -11.66
N GLU A 50 -2.56 -12.34 -11.92
CA GLU A 50 -2.88 -12.95 -13.22
C GLU A 50 -2.62 -11.96 -14.35
N THR A 51 -2.19 -12.48 -15.50
CA THR A 51 -1.95 -11.68 -16.70
C THR A 51 -3.19 -10.87 -17.05
N GLY A 52 -3.01 -9.57 -17.23
CA GLY A 52 -4.10 -8.67 -17.57
C GLY A 52 -4.88 -8.14 -16.38
N LYS A 53 -4.64 -8.64 -15.17
CA LYS A 53 -5.39 -8.21 -13.97
C LYS A 53 -5.17 -6.73 -13.66
N VAL A 54 -3.91 -6.27 -13.73
CA VAL A 54 -3.59 -4.87 -13.47
C VAL A 54 -4.22 -3.96 -14.51
N GLU A 55 -4.09 -4.32 -15.79
CA GLU A 55 -4.69 -3.52 -16.86
C GLU A 55 -6.20 -3.45 -16.73
N ASP A 56 -6.82 -4.56 -16.32
CA ASP A 56 -8.26 -4.61 -16.11
C ASP A 56 -8.68 -3.66 -14.97
N LEU A 57 -7.93 -3.67 -13.87
CA LEU A 57 -8.21 -2.79 -12.73
C LEU A 57 -8.03 -1.31 -13.07
N LEU A 58 -7.16 -1.00 -14.04
CA LEU A 58 -6.90 0.39 -14.43
C LEU A 58 -7.94 0.96 -15.38
N LYS A 59 -8.87 0.13 -15.86
CA LYS A 59 -9.95 0.60 -16.73
C LYS A 59 -10.90 1.52 -15.96
N PRO A 60 -11.40 2.60 -16.58
CA PRO A 60 -12.32 3.53 -15.91
C PRO A 60 -13.55 2.85 -15.31
N GLU A 61 -14.09 1.83 -15.94
CA GLU A 61 -15.24 1.08 -15.49
C GLU A 61 -14.98 0.33 -14.18
N ASN A 62 -13.70 0.07 -13.84
CA ASN A 62 -13.30 -0.62 -12.64
C ASN A 62 -12.73 0.31 -11.57
N LYS A 63 -12.93 1.61 -11.71
CA LYS A 63 -12.36 2.60 -10.80
C LYS A 63 -12.72 2.33 -9.34
N LEU A 64 -13.96 1.94 -9.04
CA LEU A 64 -14.38 1.67 -7.68
C LEU A 64 -13.66 0.45 -7.10
N LYS A 65 -13.45 -0.59 -7.92
CA LYS A 65 -12.72 -1.77 -7.50
C LYS A 65 -11.26 -1.45 -7.22
N LEU A 66 -10.65 -0.63 -8.08
CA LEU A 66 -9.27 -0.20 -7.91
C LEU A 66 -9.12 0.64 -6.65
N THR A 67 -10.03 1.58 -6.42
CA THR A 67 -10.01 2.44 -5.25
C THR A 67 -10.12 1.61 -3.97
N ASP A 68 -11.03 0.63 -3.94
CA ASP A 68 -11.21 -0.23 -2.78
C ASP A 68 -9.95 -1.06 -2.51
N LEU A 69 -9.35 -1.62 -3.56
CA LEU A 69 -8.12 -2.39 -3.43
C LEU A 69 -6.98 -1.54 -2.86
N LEU A 70 -6.81 -0.33 -3.37
CA LEU A 70 -5.74 0.56 -2.90
C LEU A 70 -6.00 1.04 -1.48
N ASN A 71 -7.25 1.34 -1.13
CA ASN A 71 -7.60 1.71 0.24
C ASN A 71 -7.34 0.57 1.22
N HIS A 72 -7.38 -0.67 0.75
CA HIS A 72 -7.05 -1.82 1.58
C HIS A 72 -5.56 -1.85 1.95
N HIS A 73 -4.73 -1.13 1.21
CA HIS A 73 -3.29 -1.01 1.47
C HIS A 73 -2.92 0.21 2.30
N VAL A 74 -3.89 1.04 2.69
CA VAL A 74 -3.63 2.28 3.41
C VAL A 74 -4.28 2.25 4.78
N VAL A 75 -3.50 2.60 5.80
CA VAL A 75 -3.98 2.66 7.18
C VAL A 75 -3.87 4.10 7.66
N SER A 76 -4.91 4.58 8.35
CA SER A 76 -4.88 5.90 8.99
C SER A 76 -3.95 5.85 10.20
N GLY A 77 -3.07 6.84 10.31
CA GLY A 77 -2.07 6.88 11.38
C GLY A 77 -0.70 6.46 10.88
N LYS A 78 0.33 6.88 11.61
CA LYS A 78 1.71 6.53 11.26
C LYS A 78 2.14 5.31 12.07
N VAL A 79 2.32 4.18 11.38
CA VAL A 79 2.76 2.93 12.00
C VAL A 79 4.13 2.57 11.44
N ASN A 80 5.17 2.78 12.23
CA ASN A 80 6.52 2.41 11.84
C ASN A 80 6.71 0.91 11.98
N PHE A 81 7.74 0.37 11.31
CA PHE A 81 8.03 -1.06 11.34
C PHE A 81 8.16 -1.58 12.79
N LYS A 82 8.83 -0.83 13.64
CA LYS A 82 9.03 -1.22 15.05
C LYS A 82 7.74 -1.27 15.87
N ASP A 83 6.69 -0.60 15.38
CA ASP A 83 5.41 -0.54 16.08
C ASP A 83 4.50 -1.71 15.69
N LEU A 84 4.89 -2.50 14.70
CA LEU A 84 4.13 -3.65 14.26
C LEU A 84 4.34 -4.82 15.22
N LYS A 85 3.25 -5.44 15.64
CA LYS A 85 3.28 -6.55 16.62
C LYS A 85 2.64 -7.79 16.04
N ASP A 86 3.20 -8.95 16.38
CA ASP A 86 2.64 -10.23 15.95
C ASP A 86 1.21 -10.38 16.48
N GLY A 87 0.30 -10.74 15.60
CA GLY A 87 -1.11 -10.89 15.93
C GLY A 87 -1.92 -9.61 15.94
N GLU A 88 -1.28 -8.47 15.70
CA GLU A 88 -1.97 -7.19 15.65
C GLU A 88 -2.83 -7.10 14.41
N LYS A 89 -3.94 -6.36 14.52
CA LYS A 89 -4.81 -6.07 13.37
C LYS A 89 -4.86 -4.58 13.15
N LEU A 90 -4.63 -4.17 11.91
CA LEU A 90 -4.67 -2.78 11.50
C LEU A 90 -5.89 -2.55 10.62
N LYS A 91 -6.60 -1.46 10.83
CA LYS A 91 -7.79 -1.16 10.05
C LYS A 91 -7.44 -0.32 8.84
N ALA A 92 -7.68 -0.85 7.66
CA ALA A 92 -7.45 -0.14 6.39
C ALA A 92 -8.53 0.90 6.13
N LEU A 93 -8.28 1.80 5.19
CA LEU A 93 -9.25 2.85 4.85
C LEU A 93 -10.55 2.31 4.28
N ASN A 94 -10.54 1.10 3.71
CA ASN A 94 -11.76 0.46 3.22
C ASN A 94 -12.57 -0.22 4.33
N GLY A 95 -12.14 -0.11 5.59
CA GLY A 95 -12.82 -0.67 6.74
C GLY A 95 -12.45 -2.11 7.07
N LYS A 96 -11.67 -2.77 6.23
CA LYS A 96 -11.24 -4.15 6.47
C LYS A 96 -9.96 -4.16 7.30
N GLU A 97 -9.74 -5.26 8.02
CA GLU A 97 -8.57 -5.39 8.87
C GLU A 97 -7.43 -6.12 8.17
N LEU A 98 -6.20 -5.68 8.48
CA LEU A 98 -4.97 -6.32 8.01
C LEU A 98 -4.34 -7.04 9.19
N SER A 99 -4.03 -8.33 9.02
CA SER A 99 -3.40 -9.12 10.08
C SER A 99 -1.89 -9.07 9.96
N VAL A 100 -1.24 -8.69 11.05
CA VAL A 100 0.22 -8.62 11.12
C VAL A 100 0.75 -9.90 11.75
N LYS A 101 1.76 -10.52 11.12
CA LYS A 101 2.43 -11.70 11.66
C LYS A 101 3.93 -11.50 11.59
N ILE A 102 4.62 -11.92 12.66
CA ILE A 102 6.07 -11.86 12.71
C ILE A 102 6.58 -13.30 12.89
N ILE A 103 7.30 -13.80 11.88
CA ILE A 103 7.83 -15.17 11.90
C ILE A 103 9.30 -15.10 11.51
N ASP A 104 10.17 -15.60 12.39
CA ASP A 104 11.62 -15.63 12.17
C ASP A 104 12.20 -14.26 11.77
N GLY A 105 11.71 -13.21 12.45
CA GLY A 105 12.17 -11.84 12.18
C GLY A 105 11.59 -11.18 10.96
N LYS A 106 10.74 -11.88 10.21
CA LYS A 106 10.07 -11.33 9.03
C LYS A 106 8.66 -10.90 9.38
N VAL A 107 8.31 -9.68 9.00
CA VAL A 107 6.98 -9.14 9.23
C VAL A 107 6.16 -9.28 7.96
N SER A 108 4.97 -9.86 8.10
CA SER A 108 4.03 -9.96 6.99
C SER A 108 2.72 -9.29 7.37
N VAL A 109 2.03 -8.75 6.36
CA VAL A 109 0.70 -8.17 6.48
C VAL A 109 -0.19 -8.93 5.53
N ASP A 110 -1.17 -9.67 6.06
CA ASP A 110 -2.05 -10.54 5.29
C ASP A 110 -1.29 -11.47 4.34
N GLY A 111 -0.14 -11.97 4.80
CA GLY A 111 0.69 -12.88 4.01
C GLY A 111 1.69 -12.19 3.08
N ALA A 112 1.63 -10.88 2.93
CA ALA A 112 2.59 -10.11 2.12
C ALA A 112 3.76 -9.68 3.01
N ILE A 113 4.98 -10.03 2.59
CA ILE A 113 6.18 -9.74 3.38
C ILE A 113 6.65 -8.31 3.13
N ILE A 114 6.96 -7.59 4.20
CA ILE A 114 7.51 -6.24 4.11
C ILE A 114 8.97 -6.34 3.68
N GLN A 115 9.32 -5.70 2.56
CA GLN A 115 10.67 -5.71 2.01
C GLN A 115 11.46 -4.47 2.39
N ASN A 116 10.98 -3.28 2.00
CA ASN A 116 11.59 -2.02 2.41
C ASN A 116 10.66 -1.34 3.41
N ARG A 117 11.23 -0.89 4.52
CA ARG A 117 10.44 -0.35 5.61
C ARG A 117 10.82 1.08 5.95
N ASP A 118 9.88 1.76 6.63
CA ASP A 118 10.14 3.08 7.21
C ASP A 118 10.62 4.12 6.19
N VAL A 119 10.02 4.11 4.99
CA VAL A 119 10.27 5.18 4.03
C VAL A 119 9.48 6.39 4.49
N GLU A 120 10.17 7.32 5.13
CA GLU A 120 9.55 8.49 5.76
C GLU A 120 9.07 9.49 4.71
N THR A 121 7.88 10.06 4.97
CA THR A 121 7.31 11.12 4.14
C THR A 121 6.81 12.23 5.05
N SER A 122 6.43 13.37 4.45
CA SER A 122 5.93 14.50 5.24
C SER A 122 4.58 14.22 5.91
N ASN A 123 3.81 13.28 5.38
CA ASN A 123 2.47 12.96 5.91
C ASN A 123 2.27 11.49 6.22
N GLY A 124 3.34 10.74 6.43
CA GLY A 124 3.22 9.34 6.82
C GLY A 124 4.47 8.52 6.57
N VAL A 125 4.26 7.23 6.38
CA VAL A 125 5.35 6.28 6.16
C VAL A 125 4.92 5.24 5.14
N ILE A 126 5.87 4.73 4.37
CA ILE A 126 5.62 3.70 3.35
C ILE A 126 6.44 2.46 3.67
N HIS A 127 5.79 1.30 3.62
CA HIS A 127 6.45 0.00 3.72
C HIS A 127 6.15 -0.76 2.43
N SER A 128 7.19 -1.22 1.72
CA SER A 128 6.94 -1.94 0.47
C SER A 128 6.68 -3.42 0.73
N LEU A 129 5.78 -4.00 -0.07
CA LEU A 129 5.37 -5.39 0.04
C LEU A 129 5.80 -6.18 -1.19
N ASP A 130 6.02 -7.49 -0.99
CA ASP A 130 6.34 -8.40 -2.08
C ASP A 130 5.11 -9.01 -2.76
N THR A 131 3.93 -8.74 -2.22
CA THR A 131 2.67 -9.29 -2.72
C THR A 131 1.55 -8.26 -2.54
N VAL A 132 0.63 -8.21 -3.50
CA VAL A 132 -0.55 -7.35 -3.40
C VAL A 132 -1.52 -7.95 -2.38
N LEU A 133 -2.03 -7.11 -1.49
CA LEU A 133 -3.02 -7.53 -0.50
C LEU A 133 -4.36 -7.80 -1.20
N LYS A 134 -5.02 -8.87 -0.81
CA LYS A 134 -6.33 -9.21 -1.38
C LYS A 134 -7.46 -8.83 -0.42
N ASN A 135 -8.50 -8.28 -1.00
CA ASN A 135 -9.73 -8.00 -0.25
C ASN A 135 -10.45 -9.28 0.13
#